data_031686481e468c6f1090691464db0e4d
#
_entry.id   031686481e468c6f1090691464db0e4d
#
_cell.length_a   1.000
_cell.length_b   1.000
_cell.length_c   1.000
_cell.angle_alpha   90.00
_cell.angle_beta   90.00
_cell.angle_gamma   90.00
#
_symmetry.space_group_name_H-M   'P 1'
#
loop_
_entity.id
_entity.type
_entity.pdbx_description
1 polymer ?
#
loop_
_entity_poly.entity_id
_entity_poly.type
_entity_poly.pdbx_seq_one_letter_code
_entity_poly.pdbx_strand_id
1 'polypeptide(L)'
;MLPEQRKRKIVELVSDRDGCSVDALADELDVSKATIRRDLDELEEDRLIERSHGGAVPVTAVGREQTYGQKEVQNLEAKAAIGSRAVTEIHDGQVVFFDSGTTTMQVAMQVPTDISFIPVTNSPLLALELGKETTDVKLTGGTLRHRTRALVGPSAEAFMERTNFDLLFLGTNALADDGSLTTPNEDEARMKQLMVESSERVVLVADETKFGERSFARFATLEDVDVLVTDDDPTGELAETCAAADVTVGVEGPNDR
;
A
#
# COMPACT_ATOMS: atom_id res chain seq x y z
N MET A 1 20.74 17.64 -5.14
CA MET A 1 19.60 16.71 -5.28
C MET A 1 19.06 16.76 -6.70
N LEU A 2 18.74 15.63 -7.33
CA LEU A 2 18.13 15.60 -8.67
C LEU A 2 16.67 16.10 -8.60
N PRO A 3 16.15 16.73 -9.68
CA PRO A 3 14.78 17.26 -9.68
C PRO A 3 13.70 16.26 -9.26
N GLU A 4 13.74 15.04 -9.79
CA GLU A 4 12.77 14.01 -9.46
C GLU A 4 12.86 13.54 -7.99
N GLN A 5 14.06 13.44 -7.44
CA GLN A 5 14.24 13.11 -6.01
C GLN A 5 13.71 14.23 -5.12
N ARG A 6 13.90 15.50 -5.55
CA ARG A 6 13.39 16.65 -4.81
C ARG A 6 11.87 16.70 -4.81
N LYS A 7 11.22 16.49 -5.95
CA LYS A 7 9.77 16.44 -6.06
C LYS A 7 9.18 15.34 -5.16
N ARG A 8 9.80 14.15 -5.13
CA ARG A 8 9.39 13.07 -4.22
C ARG A 8 9.44 13.51 -2.76
N LYS A 9 10.55 14.14 -2.36
CA LYS A 9 10.71 14.62 -0.99
C LYS A 9 9.74 15.74 -0.63
N ILE A 10 9.35 16.59 -1.60
CA ILE A 10 8.30 17.60 -1.42
C ILE A 10 6.96 16.93 -1.12
N VAL A 11 6.58 15.90 -1.87
CA VAL A 11 5.31 15.18 -1.64
C VAL A 11 5.29 14.52 -0.26
N GLU A 12 6.39 13.86 0.15
CA GLU A 12 6.54 13.32 1.52
C GLU A 12 6.32 14.40 2.58
N LEU A 13 7.09 15.48 2.52
CA LEU A 13 7.01 16.56 3.51
C LEU A 13 5.62 17.23 3.57
N VAL A 14 4.95 17.37 2.43
CA VAL A 14 3.59 17.93 2.35
C VAL A 14 2.58 16.96 2.98
N SER A 15 2.73 15.66 2.77
CA SER A 15 1.87 14.62 3.37
C SER A 15 2.09 14.51 4.88
N ASP A 16 3.34 14.37 5.31
CA ASP A 16 3.69 14.15 6.73
C ASP A 16 3.29 15.30 7.66
N ARG A 17 3.23 16.53 7.11
CA ARG A 17 2.94 17.76 7.89
C ARG A 17 1.56 18.35 7.59
N ASP A 18 0.70 17.60 6.89
CA ASP A 18 -0.63 18.06 6.45
C ASP A 18 -0.57 19.42 5.74
N GLY A 19 0.54 19.68 5.06
CA GLY A 19 0.84 20.89 4.30
C GLY A 19 2.17 21.54 4.66
N CYS A 20 2.81 22.16 3.66
CA CYS A 20 4.08 22.87 3.82
C CYS A 20 4.08 24.20 3.08
N SER A 21 4.69 25.22 3.70
CA SER A 21 4.94 26.49 3.01
C SER A 21 6.12 26.39 2.04
N VAL A 22 6.13 27.22 0.99
CA VAL A 22 7.27 27.35 0.07
C VAL A 22 8.56 27.66 0.84
N ASP A 23 8.46 28.44 1.92
CA ASP A 23 9.61 28.84 2.72
C ASP A 23 10.19 27.63 3.48
N ALA A 24 9.34 26.87 4.15
CA ALA A 24 9.76 25.66 4.86
C ALA A 24 10.38 24.60 3.94
N LEU A 25 9.77 24.39 2.77
CA LEU A 25 10.31 23.45 1.77
C LEU A 25 11.65 23.93 1.19
N ALA A 26 11.81 25.25 0.95
CA ALA A 26 13.05 25.82 0.43
C ALA A 26 14.21 25.67 1.43
N ASP A 27 13.92 25.92 2.71
CA ASP A 27 14.90 25.81 3.80
C ASP A 27 15.30 24.34 4.04
N GLU A 28 14.32 23.42 4.07
CA GLU A 28 14.55 21.99 4.32
C GLU A 28 15.35 21.31 3.20
N LEU A 29 15.06 21.68 1.95
CA LEU A 29 15.68 21.04 0.77
C LEU A 29 16.91 21.80 0.25
N ASP A 30 17.29 22.90 0.89
CA ASP A 30 18.42 23.78 0.53
C ASP A 30 18.37 24.21 -0.95
N VAL A 31 17.21 24.69 -1.39
CA VAL A 31 16.99 25.20 -2.74
C VAL A 31 16.25 26.54 -2.74
N SER A 32 16.28 27.26 -3.87
CA SER A 32 15.59 28.54 -3.95
C SER A 32 14.06 28.38 -3.93
N LYS A 33 13.35 29.36 -3.34
CA LYS A 33 11.88 29.45 -3.39
C LYS A 33 11.31 29.40 -4.80
N ALA A 34 12.07 29.91 -5.80
CA ALA A 34 11.67 29.85 -7.21
C ALA A 34 11.72 28.41 -7.74
N THR A 35 12.70 27.61 -7.29
CA THR A 35 12.79 26.19 -7.62
C THR A 35 11.61 25.43 -7.01
N ILE A 36 11.34 25.64 -5.70
CA ILE A 36 10.19 25.03 -5.03
C ILE A 36 8.87 25.38 -5.73
N ARG A 37 8.64 26.65 -6.07
CA ARG A 37 7.40 27.03 -6.78
C ARG A 37 7.21 26.29 -8.08
N ARG A 38 8.27 26.13 -8.88
CA ARG A 38 8.22 25.37 -10.13
C ARG A 38 7.94 23.89 -9.87
N ASP A 39 8.62 23.29 -8.89
CA ASP A 39 8.37 21.90 -8.52
C ASP A 39 6.93 21.69 -8.04
N LEU A 40 6.39 22.63 -7.23
CA LEU A 40 5.01 22.58 -6.78
C LEU A 40 4.00 22.77 -7.92
N ASP A 41 4.29 23.61 -8.93
CA ASP A 41 3.43 23.80 -10.10
C ASP A 41 3.36 22.49 -10.92
N GLU A 42 4.51 21.82 -11.15
CA GLU A 42 4.56 20.53 -11.84
C GLU A 42 3.87 19.42 -11.03
N LEU A 43 4.05 19.40 -9.69
CA LEU A 43 3.39 18.45 -8.80
C LEU A 43 1.86 18.66 -8.72
N GLU A 44 1.39 19.90 -8.83
CA GLU A 44 -0.05 20.20 -8.92
C GLU A 44 -0.63 19.77 -10.27
N GLU A 45 0.09 20.00 -11.40
CA GLU A 45 -0.31 19.48 -12.72
C GLU A 45 -0.42 17.95 -12.72
N ASP A 46 0.51 17.28 -12.03
CA ASP A 46 0.49 15.82 -11.80
C ASP A 46 -0.54 15.39 -10.74
N ARG A 47 -1.24 16.34 -10.11
CA ARG A 47 -2.21 16.15 -9.04
C ARG A 47 -1.65 15.39 -7.82
N LEU A 48 -0.41 15.65 -7.47
CA LEU A 48 0.27 15.05 -6.32
C LEU A 48 0.06 15.86 -5.03
N ILE A 49 -0.19 17.14 -5.21
CA ILE A 49 -0.47 18.12 -4.16
C ILE A 49 -1.55 19.08 -4.63
N GLU A 50 -2.16 19.80 -3.72
CA GLU A 50 -2.96 21.00 -4.00
C GLU A 50 -2.20 22.25 -3.57
N ARG A 51 -2.25 23.31 -4.40
CA ARG A 51 -1.66 24.59 -4.05
C ARG A 51 -2.51 25.28 -2.98
N SER A 52 -1.86 25.77 -1.96
CA SER A 52 -2.46 26.65 -0.94
C SER A 52 -1.82 28.04 -0.99
N HIS A 53 -2.38 29.01 -0.20
CA HIS A 53 -1.79 30.34 -0.08
C HIS A 53 -0.38 30.25 0.52
N GLY A 54 0.65 30.32 -0.34
CA GLY A 54 2.05 30.32 0.06
C GLY A 54 2.71 28.96 0.21
N GLY A 55 2.04 27.84 -0.20
CA GLY A 55 2.58 26.49 -0.08
C GLY A 55 1.81 25.44 -0.86
N ALA A 56 1.78 24.25 -0.32
CA ALA A 56 1.03 23.10 -0.82
C ALA A 56 0.44 22.31 0.35
N VAL A 57 -0.70 21.65 0.10
CA VAL A 57 -1.37 20.74 1.02
C VAL A 57 -1.58 19.38 0.34
N PRO A 58 -1.75 18.29 1.09
CA PRO A 58 -2.11 17.01 0.54
C PRO A 58 -3.44 17.10 -0.20
N VAL A 59 -3.65 16.31 -1.22
CA VAL A 59 -4.95 16.23 -1.87
C VAL A 59 -5.83 15.24 -1.13
N THR A 60 -6.91 15.72 -0.54
CA THR A 60 -7.83 14.99 0.36
C THR A 60 -9.12 14.51 -0.30
N ALA A 61 -9.16 14.29 -1.61
CA ALA A 61 -10.38 13.79 -2.25
C ALA A 61 -10.54 12.28 -2.06
N VAL A 62 -11.65 11.84 -1.44
CA VAL A 62 -12.03 10.44 -1.16
C VAL A 62 -11.89 9.51 -2.38
N GLY A 63 -12.16 10.02 -3.59
CA GLY A 63 -12.03 9.27 -4.84
C GLY A 63 -10.67 9.38 -5.53
N ARG A 64 -9.68 9.99 -4.89
CA ARG A 64 -8.37 10.15 -5.51
C ARG A 64 -7.55 8.87 -5.46
N GLU A 65 -7.20 8.38 -6.61
CA GLU A 65 -6.33 7.22 -6.76
C GLU A 65 -4.92 7.65 -7.19
N GLN A 66 -3.93 7.41 -6.34
CA GLN A 66 -2.52 7.56 -6.69
C GLN A 66 -2.09 6.47 -7.69
N THR A 67 -1.14 6.80 -8.57
CA THR A 67 -0.55 5.80 -9.46
C THR A 67 0.40 4.88 -8.67
N TYR A 68 0.68 3.69 -9.23
CA TYR A 68 1.65 2.76 -8.64
C TYR A 68 3.01 3.43 -8.38
N GLY A 69 3.57 4.13 -9.38
CA GLY A 69 4.86 4.80 -9.26
C GLY A 69 4.89 5.93 -8.23
N GLN A 70 3.75 6.56 -7.93
CA GLN A 70 3.64 7.54 -6.84
C GLN A 70 3.71 6.86 -5.47
N LYS A 71 2.96 5.76 -5.30
CA LYS A 71 2.95 4.98 -4.06
C LYS A 71 4.28 4.26 -3.81
N GLU A 72 4.96 3.80 -4.89
CA GLU A 72 6.19 3.01 -4.82
C GLU A 72 7.33 3.75 -4.09
N VAL A 73 7.37 5.07 -4.21
CA VAL A 73 8.44 5.91 -3.65
C VAL A 73 8.10 6.55 -2.30
N GLN A 74 6.86 6.44 -1.86
CA GLN A 74 6.40 6.96 -0.56
C GLN A 74 6.64 5.93 0.53
N ASN A 75 7.11 6.38 1.71
CA ASN A 75 7.30 5.58 2.92
C ASN A 75 8.07 4.27 2.66
N LEU A 76 9.14 4.35 1.82
CA LEU A 76 9.85 3.15 1.37
C LEU A 76 10.51 2.40 2.52
N GLU A 77 11.09 3.11 3.50
CA GLU A 77 11.74 2.51 4.68
C GLU A 77 10.70 1.79 5.56
N ALA A 78 9.57 2.43 5.84
CA ALA A 78 8.45 1.83 6.56
C ALA A 78 7.92 0.56 5.85
N LYS A 79 7.65 0.63 4.56
CA LYS A 79 7.21 -0.53 3.78
C LYS A 79 8.23 -1.67 3.76
N ALA A 80 9.53 -1.35 3.73
CA ALA A 80 10.58 -2.35 3.79
C ALA A 80 10.62 -3.04 5.16
N ALA A 81 10.42 -2.31 6.26
CA ALA A 81 10.31 -2.87 7.61
C ALA A 81 9.06 -3.76 7.73
N ILE A 82 7.90 -3.27 7.29
CA ILE A 82 6.66 -4.05 7.20
C ILE A 82 6.87 -5.35 6.39
N GLY A 83 7.55 -5.26 5.24
CA GLY A 83 7.85 -6.42 4.40
C GLY A 83 8.70 -7.47 5.14
N SER A 84 9.72 -7.03 5.89
CA SER A 84 10.60 -7.88 6.69
C SER A 84 9.83 -8.66 7.77
N ARG A 85 8.89 -8.01 8.43
CA ARG A 85 8.04 -8.66 9.44
C ARG A 85 6.99 -9.57 8.79
N ALA A 86 6.30 -9.08 7.74
CA ALA A 86 5.21 -9.80 7.12
C ALA A 86 5.67 -11.12 6.46
N VAL A 87 6.85 -11.15 5.86
CA VAL A 87 7.38 -12.35 5.20
C VAL A 87 7.53 -13.55 6.14
N THR A 88 7.65 -13.34 7.44
CA THR A 88 7.73 -14.40 8.44
C THR A 88 6.43 -15.21 8.61
N GLU A 89 5.33 -14.74 8.03
CA GLU A 89 4.04 -15.46 8.02
C GLU A 89 3.97 -16.55 6.91
N ILE A 90 4.93 -16.58 5.97
CA ILE A 90 4.97 -17.59 4.91
C ILE A 90 5.57 -18.90 5.46
N HIS A 91 4.91 -20.01 5.15
CA HIS A 91 5.37 -21.35 5.51
C HIS A 91 5.44 -22.27 4.28
N ASP A 92 6.24 -23.34 4.40
CA ASP A 92 6.39 -24.33 3.34
C ASP A 92 5.07 -24.97 2.91
N GLY A 93 4.89 -25.10 1.62
CA GLY A 93 3.75 -25.78 1.01
C GLY A 93 2.48 -24.94 0.86
N GLN A 94 2.47 -23.71 1.35
CA GLN A 94 1.30 -22.82 1.25
C GLN A 94 1.04 -22.33 -0.16
N VAL A 95 -0.22 -22.00 -0.46
CA VAL A 95 -0.64 -21.16 -1.58
C VAL A 95 -0.80 -19.73 -1.06
N VAL A 96 0.07 -18.82 -1.47
CA VAL A 96 0.14 -17.45 -0.94
C VAL A 96 -0.29 -16.44 -2.00
N PHE A 97 -1.32 -15.66 -1.69
CA PHE A 97 -1.75 -14.56 -2.55
C PHE A 97 -1.10 -13.24 -2.13
N PHE A 98 -0.54 -12.53 -3.10
CA PHE A 98 0.02 -11.19 -2.96
C PHE A 98 -0.84 -10.18 -3.73
N ASP A 99 -1.53 -9.30 -3.03
CA ASP A 99 -2.28 -8.19 -3.61
C ASP A 99 -1.36 -7.18 -4.34
N SER A 100 -1.88 -6.48 -5.33
CA SER A 100 -1.15 -5.54 -6.19
C SER A 100 -0.74 -4.23 -5.50
N GLY A 101 -0.11 -4.28 -4.32
CA GLY A 101 0.32 -3.11 -3.56
C GLY A 101 1.82 -2.83 -3.66
N THR A 102 2.24 -1.62 -3.32
CA THR A 102 3.67 -1.28 -3.17
C THR A 102 4.25 -1.79 -1.84
N THR A 103 3.43 -1.94 -0.80
CA THR A 103 3.82 -2.57 0.47
C THR A 103 3.94 -4.07 0.30
N THR A 104 3.00 -4.71 -0.40
CA THR A 104 3.08 -6.15 -0.75
C THR A 104 4.26 -6.46 -1.68
N MET A 105 4.68 -5.51 -2.52
CA MET A 105 5.94 -5.62 -3.28
C MET A 105 7.14 -5.74 -2.34
N GLN A 106 7.18 -4.98 -1.24
CA GLN A 106 8.27 -5.09 -0.27
C GLN A 106 8.27 -6.44 0.46
N VAL A 107 7.09 -7.05 0.69
CA VAL A 107 7.01 -8.43 1.17
C VAL A 107 7.59 -9.39 0.13
N ALA A 108 7.18 -9.28 -1.13
CA ALA A 108 7.65 -10.15 -2.22
C ALA A 108 9.17 -10.09 -2.43
N MET A 109 9.79 -8.90 -2.29
CA MET A 109 11.24 -8.69 -2.41
C MET A 109 12.06 -9.34 -1.28
N GLN A 110 11.42 -9.68 -0.18
CA GLN A 110 12.08 -10.24 1.02
C GLN A 110 11.75 -11.72 1.25
N VAL A 111 11.06 -12.36 0.29
CA VAL A 111 10.77 -13.80 0.37
C VAL A 111 12.07 -14.58 0.42
N PRO A 112 12.27 -15.45 1.44
CA PRO A 112 13.45 -16.29 1.54
C PRO A 112 13.52 -17.32 0.40
N THR A 113 14.72 -17.58 -0.12
CA THR A 113 14.94 -18.51 -1.23
C THR A 113 14.83 -19.99 -0.84
N ASP A 114 14.83 -20.29 0.44
CA ASP A 114 14.77 -21.63 1.02
C ASP A 114 13.36 -22.10 1.41
N ILE A 115 12.34 -21.21 1.25
CA ILE A 115 10.93 -21.56 1.46
C ILE A 115 10.27 -21.96 0.14
N SER A 116 9.57 -23.09 0.13
CA SER A 116 8.83 -23.59 -1.03
C SER A 116 7.33 -23.34 -0.86
N PHE A 117 6.74 -22.48 -1.69
CA PHE A 117 5.30 -22.16 -1.70
C PHE A 117 4.82 -21.88 -3.11
N ILE A 118 3.51 -21.74 -3.32
CA ILE A 118 2.89 -21.41 -4.60
C ILE A 118 2.49 -19.92 -4.56
N PRO A 119 3.24 -19.03 -5.22
CA PRO A 119 2.89 -17.61 -5.29
C PRO A 119 1.76 -17.36 -6.29
N VAL A 120 0.79 -16.55 -5.86
CA VAL A 120 -0.34 -16.09 -6.68
C VAL A 120 -0.45 -14.57 -6.54
N THR A 121 -0.75 -13.86 -7.62
CA THR A 121 -0.92 -12.41 -7.56
C THR A 121 -1.84 -11.88 -8.68
N ASN A 122 -2.46 -10.73 -8.45
CA ASN A 122 -3.13 -9.94 -9.49
C ASN A 122 -2.24 -8.81 -10.04
N SER A 123 -0.92 -8.86 -9.80
CA SER A 123 0.04 -7.85 -10.26
C SER A 123 1.11 -8.45 -11.18
N PRO A 124 1.20 -8.01 -12.45
CA PRO A 124 2.32 -8.41 -13.31
C PRO A 124 3.69 -8.00 -12.77
N LEU A 125 3.77 -6.89 -12.02
CA LEU A 125 5.03 -6.44 -11.42
C LEU A 125 5.50 -7.38 -10.31
N LEU A 126 4.57 -7.76 -9.41
CA LEU A 126 4.86 -8.75 -8.36
C LEU A 126 5.18 -10.13 -8.95
N ALA A 127 4.50 -10.52 -10.03
CA ALA A 127 4.80 -11.79 -10.68
C ALA A 127 6.23 -11.85 -11.23
N LEU A 128 6.72 -10.75 -11.80
CA LEU A 128 8.11 -10.65 -12.27
C LEU A 128 9.11 -10.67 -11.10
N GLU A 129 8.76 -10.07 -9.97
CA GLU A 129 9.61 -10.07 -8.77
C GLU A 129 9.69 -11.48 -8.15
N LEU A 130 8.55 -12.08 -7.84
CA LEU A 130 8.44 -13.42 -7.27
C LEU A 130 9.04 -14.49 -8.19
N GLY A 131 8.91 -14.33 -9.51
CA GLY A 131 9.44 -15.26 -10.50
C GLY A 131 10.97 -15.25 -10.66
N LYS A 132 11.69 -14.35 -9.97
CA LYS A 132 13.17 -14.39 -9.96
C LYS A 132 13.71 -15.60 -9.21
N GLU A 133 13.05 -15.98 -8.12
CA GLU A 133 13.53 -16.99 -7.17
C GLU A 133 12.65 -18.25 -7.14
N THR A 134 11.45 -18.21 -7.73
CA THR A 134 10.51 -19.34 -7.78
C THR A 134 10.37 -19.90 -9.19
N THR A 135 9.89 -21.13 -9.31
CA THR A 135 9.71 -21.79 -10.61
C THR A 135 8.53 -21.23 -11.39
N ASP A 136 7.35 -21.11 -10.77
CA ASP A 136 6.11 -20.67 -11.43
C ASP A 136 5.31 -19.72 -10.53
N VAL A 137 4.87 -18.59 -11.06
CA VAL A 137 3.96 -17.65 -10.41
C VAL A 137 2.61 -17.66 -11.12
N LYS A 138 1.53 -17.80 -10.36
CA LYS A 138 0.18 -17.77 -10.92
C LYS A 138 -0.36 -16.33 -10.95
N LEU A 139 -0.91 -15.94 -12.11
CA LEU A 139 -1.56 -14.65 -12.29
C LEU A 139 -3.08 -14.85 -12.47
N THR A 140 -3.87 -13.97 -11.85
CA THR A 140 -5.34 -14.01 -11.96
C THR A 140 -5.85 -13.84 -13.40
N GLY A 141 -5.06 -13.18 -14.27
CA GLY A 141 -5.52 -12.69 -15.55
C GLY A 141 -6.44 -11.46 -15.40
N GLY A 142 -7.12 -11.07 -16.47
CA GLY A 142 -8.02 -9.91 -16.46
C GLY A 142 -7.47 -8.69 -17.17
N THR A 143 -8.06 -7.52 -16.89
CA THR A 143 -7.66 -6.23 -17.46
C THR A 143 -6.63 -5.53 -16.59
N LEU A 144 -5.50 -5.15 -17.17
CA LEU A 144 -4.47 -4.39 -16.48
C LEU A 144 -4.89 -2.93 -16.32
N ARG A 145 -5.12 -2.49 -15.09
CA ARG A 145 -5.35 -1.08 -14.78
C ARG A 145 -4.04 -0.28 -14.94
N HIS A 146 -4.08 0.75 -15.78
CA HIS A 146 -2.90 1.58 -16.06
C HIS A 146 -2.37 2.27 -14.79
N ARG A 147 -3.27 2.74 -13.92
CA ARG A 147 -2.94 3.56 -12.75
C ARG A 147 -2.25 2.75 -11.65
N THR A 148 -2.80 1.62 -11.28
CA THR A 148 -2.36 0.81 -10.12
C THR A 148 -1.57 -0.43 -10.51
N ARG A 149 -1.51 -0.76 -11.82
CA ARG A 149 -0.87 -1.98 -12.33
C ARG A 149 -1.51 -3.28 -11.83
N ALA A 150 -2.73 -3.18 -11.30
CA ALA A 150 -3.53 -4.32 -10.87
C ALA A 150 -4.29 -4.95 -12.05
N LEU A 151 -4.42 -6.27 -12.04
CA LEU A 151 -5.34 -7.03 -12.90
C LEU A 151 -6.71 -7.10 -12.22
N VAL A 152 -7.76 -6.71 -12.93
CA VAL A 152 -9.14 -6.67 -12.43
C VAL A 152 -10.13 -7.16 -13.50
N GLY A 153 -11.40 -7.24 -13.12
CA GLY A 153 -12.53 -7.53 -14.00
C GLY A 153 -12.84 -9.02 -14.11
N PRO A 154 -13.85 -9.39 -14.94
CA PRO A 154 -14.52 -10.69 -14.88
C PRO A 154 -13.61 -11.91 -14.98
N SER A 155 -12.51 -11.83 -15.73
CA SER A 155 -11.56 -12.95 -15.84
C SER A 155 -10.75 -13.15 -14.55
N ALA A 156 -10.36 -12.05 -13.88
CA ALA A 156 -9.68 -12.09 -12.59
C ALA A 156 -10.64 -12.55 -11.49
N GLU A 157 -11.86 -12.05 -11.47
CA GLU A 157 -12.90 -12.46 -10.53
C GLU A 157 -13.22 -13.96 -10.67
N ALA A 158 -13.43 -14.46 -11.90
CA ALA A 158 -13.67 -15.86 -12.15
C ALA A 158 -12.49 -16.79 -11.78
N PHE A 159 -11.27 -16.27 -11.73
CA PHE A 159 -10.13 -16.99 -11.15
C PHE A 159 -10.27 -17.09 -9.63
N MET A 160 -10.57 -15.98 -8.96
CA MET A 160 -10.72 -15.93 -7.50
C MET A 160 -11.84 -16.86 -7.00
N GLU A 161 -13.01 -16.84 -7.65
CA GLU A 161 -14.18 -17.66 -7.29
C GLU A 161 -13.92 -19.20 -7.33
N ARG A 162 -12.83 -19.64 -7.94
CA ARG A 162 -12.48 -21.07 -8.11
C ARG A 162 -11.20 -21.48 -7.41
N THR A 163 -10.60 -20.57 -6.64
CA THR A 163 -9.32 -20.82 -5.98
C THR A 163 -9.42 -20.50 -4.50
N ASN A 164 -8.60 -21.18 -3.70
CA ASN A 164 -8.46 -20.91 -2.27
C ASN A 164 -6.98 -20.70 -1.97
N PHE A 165 -6.71 -19.88 -0.95
CA PHE A 165 -5.36 -19.50 -0.54
C PHE A 165 -5.19 -19.76 0.96
N ASP A 166 -4.02 -20.26 1.34
CA ASP A 166 -3.69 -20.46 2.77
C ASP A 166 -3.36 -19.11 3.42
N LEU A 167 -2.78 -18.17 2.64
CA LEU A 167 -2.33 -16.87 3.14
C LEU A 167 -2.57 -15.78 2.09
N LEU A 168 -3.05 -14.63 2.56
CA LEU A 168 -3.19 -13.41 1.77
C LEU A 168 -2.35 -12.29 2.39
N PHE A 169 -1.46 -11.68 1.61
CA PHE A 169 -0.93 -10.36 1.91
C PHE A 169 -1.80 -9.30 1.24
N LEU A 170 -2.57 -8.59 2.06
CA LEU A 170 -3.56 -7.60 1.64
C LEU A 170 -3.02 -6.19 1.85
N GLY A 171 -3.07 -5.35 0.82
CA GLY A 171 -2.83 -3.91 0.96
C GLY A 171 -4.13 -3.13 1.08
N THR A 172 -4.07 -1.93 1.67
CA THR A 172 -5.18 -0.98 1.67
C THR A 172 -4.74 0.42 1.24
N ASN A 173 -5.68 1.22 0.78
CA ASN A 173 -5.43 2.66 0.58
C ASN A 173 -5.72 3.45 1.85
N ALA A 174 -6.67 2.98 2.67
CA ALA A 174 -7.06 3.63 3.90
C ALA A 174 -7.66 2.61 4.88
N LEU A 175 -7.38 2.79 6.16
CA LEU A 175 -7.92 2.06 7.30
C LEU A 175 -8.54 3.08 8.26
N ALA A 176 -9.86 3.13 8.30
CA ALA A 176 -10.59 4.06 9.14
C ALA A 176 -10.62 3.59 10.62
N ASP A 177 -10.87 4.51 11.55
CA ASP A 177 -10.92 4.20 12.99
C ASP A 177 -12.00 3.16 13.34
N ASP A 178 -13.09 3.10 12.55
CA ASP A 178 -14.13 2.07 12.68
C ASP A 178 -13.74 0.69 12.10
N GLY A 179 -12.48 0.52 11.70
CA GLY A 179 -11.95 -0.72 11.14
C GLY A 179 -12.27 -0.95 9.66
N SER A 180 -12.92 0.00 8.97
CA SER A 180 -13.24 -0.13 7.54
C SER A 180 -12.00 -0.03 6.66
N LEU A 181 -11.76 -1.04 5.80
CA LEU A 181 -10.73 -1.07 4.78
C LEU A 181 -11.29 -0.57 3.46
N THR A 182 -10.67 0.49 2.90
CA THR A 182 -11.20 1.18 1.74
C THR A 182 -10.16 1.43 0.64
N THR A 183 -10.66 1.54 -0.61
CA THR A 183 -9.87 1.82 -1.82
C THR A 183 -10.62 2.79 -2.75
N PRO A 184 -9.93 3.59 -3.60
CA PRO A 184 -10.60 4.58 -4.46
C PRO A 184 -11.41 3.98 -5.62
N ASN A 185 -11.23 2.70 -5.97
CA ASN A 185 -11.80 2.11 -7.17
C ASN A 185 -12.64 0.86 -6.86
N GLU A 186 -13.83 0.78 -7.45
CA GLU A 186 -14.80 -0.31 -7.23
C GLU A 186 -14.32 -1.67 -7.77
N ASP A 187 -13.63 -1.70 -8.92
CA ASP A 187 -13.11 -2.96 -9.48
C ASP A 187 -12.01 -3.54 -8.58
N GLU A 188 -11.15 -2.67 -8.02
CA GLU A 188 -10.16 -3.11 -7.02
C GLU A 188 -10.80 -3.51 -5.70
N ALA A 189 -11.83 -2.79 -5.26
CA ALA A 189 -12.59 -3.17 -4.07
C ALA A 189 -13.21 -4.56 -4.23
N ARG A 190 -13.82 -4.84 -5.40
CA ARG A 190 -14.37 -6.17 -5.70
C ARG A 190 -13.30 -7.25 -5.69
N MET A 191 -12.15 -7.00 -6.31
CA MET A 191 -11.03 -7.95 -6.29
C MET A 191 -10.53 -8.23 -4.86
N LYS A 192 -10.33 -7.18 -4.05
CA LYS A 192 -9.88 -7.32 -2.66
C LYS A 192 -10.89 -8.08 -1.79
N GLN A 193 -12.19 -7.82 -1.98
CA GLN A 193 -13.25 -8.58 -1.32
C GLN A 193 -13.12 -10.07 -1.64
N LEU A 194 -12.98 -10.44 -2.91
CA LEU A 194 -12.79 -11.84 -3.33
C LEU A 194 -11.49 -12.45 -2.78
N MET A 195 -10.40 -11.67 -2.67
CA MET A 195 -9.15 -12.12 -2.06
C MET A 195 -9.38 -12.52 -0.59
N VAL A 196 -10.08 -11.69 0.17
CA VAL A 196 -10.44 -11.97 1.57
C VAL A 196 -11.34 -13.20 1.67
N GLU A 197 -12.43 -13.25 0.89
CA GLU A 197 -13.39 -14.37 0.88
C GLU A 197 -12.74 -15.72 0.49
N SER A 198 -11.63 -15.71 -0.27
CA SER A 198 -10.95 -16.90 -0.77
C SER A 198 -9.72 -17.32 0.05
N SER A 199 -9.42 -16.64 1.16
CA SER A 199 -8.20 -16.86 1.95
C SER A 199 -8.52 -17.36 3.36
N GLU A 200 -7.73 -18.33 3.86
CA GLU A 200 -7.87 -18.85 5.23
C GLU A 200 -7.26 -17.90 6.27
N ARG A 201 -6.20 -17.20 5.90
CA ARG A 201 -5.49 -16.24 6.76
C ARG A 201 -5.20 -14.95 6.01
N VAL A 202 -5.55 -13.82 6.61
CA VAL A 202 -5.39 -12.48 6.04
C VAL A 202 -4.38 -11.67 6.84
N VAL A 203 -3.27 -11.30 6.20
CA VAL A 203 -2.26 -10.39 6.74
C VAL A 203 -2.38 -9.05 6.02
N LEU A 204 -2.93 -8.07 6.70
CA LEU A 204 -3.00 -6.69 6.24
C LEU A 204 -1.63 -6.03 6.42
N VAL A 205 -1.08 -5.47 5.35
CA VAL A 205 0.19 -4.74 5.35
C VAL A 205 -0.06 -3.26 5.03
N ALA A 206 0.10 -2.39 6.03
CA ALA A 206 -0.23 -0.97 5.90
C ALA A 206 0.71 -0.11 6.75
N ASP A 207 1.28 0.93 6.16
CA ASP A 207 2.02 1.95 6.90
C ASP A 207 1.06 2.89 7.66
N GLU A 208 1.54 3.55 8.73
CA GLU A 208 0.75 4.42 9.62
C GLU A 208 -0.04 5.51 8.89
N THR A 209 0.45 5.97 7.72
CA THR A 209 -0.24 7.01 6.94
C THR A 209 -1.58 6.56 6.35
N LYS A 210 -1.95 5.30 6.52
CA LYS A 210 -3.25 4.76 6.12
C LYS A 210 -4.28 4.80 7.24
N PHE A 211 -3.85 5.08 8.48
CA PHE A 211 -4.70 5.08 9.66
C PHE A 211 -5.56 6.35 9.75
N GLY A 212 -6.79 6.20 10.23
CA GLY A 212 -7.77 7.28 10.34
C GLY A 212 -8.33 7.78 9.00
N GLU A 213 -7.83 7.26 7.88
CA GLU A 213 -8.20 7.69 6.53
C GLU A 213 -9.37 6.87 5.95
N ARG A 214 -10.07 7.48 4.98
CA ARG A 214 -11.16 6.82 4.24
C ARG A 214 -11.03 7.06 2.74
N SER A 215 -11.34 6.02 1.97
CA SER A 215 -11.43 6.09 0.52
C SER A 215 -12.85 5.73 0.02
N PHE A 216 -13.07 5.73 -1.29
CA PHE A 216 -14.42 5.69 -1.87
C PHE A 216 -15.16 4.37 -1.61
N ALA A 217 -14.53 3.22 -1.85
CA ALA A 217 -15.19 1.92 -1.80
C ALA A 217 -14.65 1.07 -0.65
N ARG A 218 -15.52 0.62 0.25
CA ARG A 218 -15.19 -0.35 1.29
C ARG A 218 -15.18 -1.75 0.70
N PHE A 219 -14.15 -2.54 1.05
CA PHE A 219 -14.01 -3.91 0.58
C PHE A 219 -13.92 -4.96 1.70
N ALA A 220 -13.54 -4.54 2.91
CA ALA A 220 -13.44 -5.41 4.09
C ALA A 220 -13.49 -4.57 5.38
N THR A 221 -13.38 -5.24 6.52
CA THR A 221 -13.22 -4.65 7.85
C THR A 221 -12.08 -5.35 8.60
N LEU A 222 -11.67 -4.82 9.74
CA LEU A 222 -10.70 -5.50 10.62
C LEU A 222 -11.19 -6.86 11.14
N GLU A 223 -12.49 -7.12 11.15
CA GLU A 223 -13.05 -8.44 11.49
C GLU A 223 -12.66 -9.54 10.47
N ASP A 224 -12.26 -9.13 9.26
CA ASP A 224 -11.81 -10.01 8.18
C ASP A 224 -10.27 -10.19 8.17
N VAL A 225 -9.54 -9.64 9.16
CA VAL A 225 -8.07 -9.58 9.22
C VAL A 225 -7.56 -10.33 10.45
N ASP A 226 -6.62 -11.25 10.26
CA ASP A 226 -5.99 -11.99 11.36
C ASP A 226 -4.77 -11.22 11.93
N VAL A 227 -3.99 -10.59 11.05
CA VAL A 227 -2.77 -9.88 11.42
C VAL A 227 -2.71 -8.54 10.71
N LEU A 228 -2.44 -7.47 11.43
CA LEU A 228 -2.01 -6.18 10.91
C LEU A 228 -0.50 -6.05 11.11
N VAL A 229 0.26 -5.92 10.01
CA VAL A 229 1.68 -5.58 10.06
C VAL A 229 1.86 -4.13 9.63
N THR A 230 2.48 -3.34 10.51
CA THR A 230 2.63 -1.89 10.36
C THR A 230 3.98 -1.41 10.88
N ASP A 231 4.34 -0.17 10.60
CA ASP A 231 5.59 0.49 11.04
C ASP A 231 5.43 1.29 12.34
N ASP A 232 4.19 1.55 12.78
CA ASP A 232 3.90 2.18 14.07
C ASP A 232 2.62 1.61 14.70
N ASP A 233 2.51 1.65 16.02
CA ASP A 233 1.36 1.11 16.75
C ASP A 233 0.07 1.92 16.46
N PRO A 234 -1.05 1.25 16.16
CA PRO A 234 -2.35 1.90 16.14
C PRO A 234 -2.65 2.56 17.49
N THR A 235 -3.20 3.76 17.47
CA THR A 235 -3.54 4.53 18.68
C THR A 235 -5.01 4.91 18.72
N GLY A 236 -5.50 5.36 19.88
CA GLY A 236 -6.87 5.85 20.02
C GLY A 236 -7.96 4.83 19.69
N GLU A 237 -8.98 5.27 18.96
CA GLU A 237 -10.13 4.45 18.55
C GLU A 237 -9.72 3.25 17.67
N LEU A 238 -8.72 3.41 16.79
CA LEU A 238 -8.23 2.33 15.94
C LEU A 238 -7.62 1.19 16.77
N ALA A 239 -6.86 1.50 17.83
CA ALA A 239 -6.30 0.48 18.71
C ALA A 239 -7.40 -0.31 19.44
N GLU A 240 -8.46 0.38 19.89
CA GLU A 240 -9.63 -0.26 20.50
C GLU A 240 -10.36 -1.17 19.49
N THR A 241 -10.49 -0.72 18.25
CA THR A 241 -11.12 -1.49 17.15
C THR A 241 -10.29 -2.73 16.79
N CYS A 242 -8.96 -2.63 16.70
CA CYS A 242 -8.07 -3.79 16.50
C CYS A 242 -8.24 -4.82 17.60
N ALA A 243 -8.27 -4.38 18.86
CA ALA A 243 -8.47 -5.28 20.01
C ALA A 243 -9.87 -5.94 20.02
N ALA A 244 -10.91 -5.19 19.63
CA ALA A 244 -12.28 -5.70 19.56
C ALA A 244 -12.46 -6.74 18.43
N ALA A 245 -11.72 -6.60 17.33
CA ALA A 245 -11.72 -7.53 16.21
C ALA A 245 -10.74 -8.71 16.39
N ASP A 246 -10.04 -8.81 17.53
CA ASP A 246 -9.04 -9.86 17.83
C ASP A 246 -7.87 -9.90 16.83
N VAL A 247 -7.52 -8.76 16.23
CA VAL A 247 -6.42 -8.63 15.26
C VAL A 247 -5.08 -8.65 15.99
N THR A 248 -4.19 -9.54 15.59
CA THR A 248 -2.79 -9.51 16.05
C THR A 248 -2.04 -8.37 15.39
N VAL A 249 -1.54 -7.41 16.15
CA VAL A 249 -0.73 -6.30 15.62
C VAL A 249 0.75 -6.65 15.71
N GLY A 250 1.43 -6.64 14.57
CA GLY A 250 2.87 -6.80 14.45
C GLY A 250 3.50 -5.48 14.00
N VAL A 251 4.29 -4.87 14.88
CA VAL A 251 4.98 -3.61 14.58
C VAL A 251 6.44 -3.87 14.25
N GLU A 252 6.93 -3.24 13.19
CA GLU A 252 8.34 -3.26 12.78
C GLU A 252 8.70 -1.87 12.25
N GLY A 253 9.30 -1.06 13.08
CA GLY A 253 9.76 0.28 12.71
C GLY A 253 11.04 0.26 11.86
N PRO A 254 11.29 1.28 11.04
CA PRO A 254 12.47 1.35 10.17
C PRO A 254 13.80 1.38 10.94
N ASN A 255 13.78 1.63 12.24
CA ASN A 255 14.97 1.70 13.11
C ASN A 255 15.20 0.44 13.98
N ASP A 256 14.40 -0.60 13.84
CA ASP A 256 14.45 -1.80 14.69
C ASP A 256 15.45 -2.87 14.18
N ARG A 257 16.39 -2.47 13.29
CA ARG A 257 17.44 -3.34 12.72
C ARG A 257 18.79 -3.15 13.38
#